data_df506197db3786cd6b9c3d73871b14f7
#
_entry.id   df506197db3786cd6b9c3d73871b14f7
#
_cell.length_a   1.000
_cell.length_b   1.000
_cell.length_c   1.000
_cell.angle_alpha   90.00
_cell.angle_beta   90.00
_cell.angle_gamma   90.00
#
_symmetry.space_group_name_H-M   'P 1'
#
loop_
_entity.id
_entity.type
_entity.pdbx_description
1 polymer ?
#
loop_
_entity_poly.entity_id
_entity_poly.type
_entity_poly.pdbx_seq_one_letter_code
_entity_poly.pdbx_strand_id
1 'polypeptide(L)'
;SGKSSILEKIYEELKTKSFQDKGIFTIQFNGWTFEGYDDAKAALMEAIVKKIEDEFKTIEEVKSVAKRLYKSINWMRVAKVTVPIATAYFTGGASIIPQIISNLKEFKDTPQKIIDLLCSDKAEDKIKEFIKENPDTPSQESQSIREFRKDMTELLAKSNIKELVVIIDDLDRCLPERIIDNLEAIKLFLNVDNTAFIIGADP
;
A
#
# COMPACT_ATOMS: atom_id res chain seq x y z
N SER A 1 21.81 15.44 9.11
CA SER A 1 21.01 16.27 10.02
C SER A 1 20.82 15.52 11.35
N GLY A 2 20.64 16.26 12.46
CA GLY A 2 20.46 15.64 13.78
C GLY A 2 19.26 14.69 13.86
N LYS A 3 18.24 14.87 13.01
CA LYS A 3 17.05 13.99 12.92
C LYS A 3 17.43 12.53 12.59
N SER A 4 18.12 12.31 11.48
CA SER A 4 18.53 10.97 11.04
C SER A 4 19.38 10.27 12.09
N SER A 5 20.27 11.01 12.78
CA SER A 5 21.07 10.43 13.87
C SER A 5 20.24 10.05 15.09
N ILE A 6 19.17 10.76 15.38
CA ILE A 6 18.23 10.39 16.46
C ILE A 6 17.42 9.15 16.06
N LEU A 7 16.89 9.12 14.83
CA LEU A 7 16.13 7.98 14.33
C LEU A 7 16.99 6.71 14.28
N GLU A 8 18.23 6.83 13.85
CA GLU A 8 19.18 5.70 13.84
C GLU A 8 19.42 5.17 15.25
N LYS A 9 19.64 6.03 16.24
CA LYS A 9 19.78 5.60 17.64
C LYS A 9 18.54 4.91 18.17
N ILE A 10 17.35 5.44 17.84
CA ILE A 10 16.08 4.79 18.23
C ILE A 10 15.97 3.41 17.57
N TYR A 11 16.30 3.31 16.29
CA TYR A 11 16.28 2.04 15.55
C TYR A 11 17.20 1.01 16.16
N GLU A 12 18.47 1.39 16.41
CA GLU A 12 19.46 0.52 17.02
C GLU A 12 19.04 0.06 18.43
N GLU A 13 18.45 0.93 19.23
CA GLU A 13 17.96 0.58 20.55
C GLU A 13 16.79 -0.40 20.49
N LEU A 14 15.80 -0.15 19.61
CA LEU A 14 14.66 -1.03 19.42
C LEU A 14 15.04 -2.41 18.85
N LYS A 15 16.16 -2.52 18.16
CA LYS A 15 16.71 -3.79 17.67
C LYS A 15 17.48 -4.58 18.72
N THR A 16 17.69 -4.04 19.91
CA THR A 16 18.36 -4.79 20.97
C THR A 16 17.55 -6.01 21.39
N LYS A 17 18.24 -7.03 21.86
CA LYS A 17 17.63 -8.30 22.31
C LYS A 17 16.52 -8.07 23.33
N SER A 18 16.66 -7.07 24.20
CA SER A 18 15.67 -6.72 25.23
C SER A 18 14.30 -6.34 24.62
N PHE A 19 14.28 -5.64 23.50
CA PHE A 19 13.04 -5.26 22.83
C PHE A 19 12.52 -6.39 21.93
N GLN A 20 13.38 -7.13 21.26
CA GLN A 20 13.01 -8.33 20.49
C GLN A 20 12.36 -9.41 21.37
N ASP A 21 12.90 -9.67 22.56
CA ASP A 21 12.31 -10.61 23.52
C ASP A 21 10.92 -10.18 24.02
N LYS A 22 10.61 -8.87 23.95
CA LYS A 22 9.27 -8.34 24.21
C LYS A 22 8.31 -8.49 23.02
N GLY A 23 8.79 -8.97 21.88
CA GLY A 23 8.02 -9.12 20.65
C GLY A 23 7.88 -7.82 19.84
N ILE A 24 8.78 -6.85 20.03
CA ILE A 24 8.83 -5.62 19.24
C ILE A 24 9.62 -5.89 17.98
N PHE A 25 8.98 -5.65 16.83
CA PHE A 25 9.60 -5.75 15.51
C PHE A 25 9.71 -4.36 14.88
N THR A 26 10.94 -3.97 14.52
CA THR A 26 11.23 -2.63 14.02
C THR A 26 11.70 -2.67 12.57
N ILE A 27 11.09 -1.83 11.74
CA ILE A 27 11.43 -1.65 10.34
C ILE A 27 11.83 -0.19 10.11
N GLN A 28 12.89 0.03 9.35
CA GLN A 28 13.30 1.38 8.95
C GLN A 28 13.23 1.53 7.43
N PHE A 29 12.68 2.66 6.98
CA PHE A 29 12.66 3.07 5.60
C PHE A 29 13.18 4.49 5.44
N ASN A 30 13.71 4.78 4.26
CA ASN A 30 13.94 6.15 3.82
C ASN A 30 12.77 6.55 2.90
N GLY A 31 12.13 7.70 3.18
CA GLY A 31 10.93 8.14 2.47
C GLY A 31 11.12 8.24 0.96
N TRP A 32 12.26 8.78 0.52
CA TRP A 32 12.52 8.95 -0.92
C TRP A 32 12.80 7.64 -1.68
N THR A 33 12.96 6.51 -1.00
CA THR A 33 12.98 5.20 -1.65
C THR A 33 11.70 4.95 -2.45
N PHE A 34 10.60 5.57 -2.06
CA PHE A 34 9.30 5.42 -2.70
C PHE A 34 9.01 6.51 -3.75
N GLU A 35 9.92 7.45 -3.99
CA GLU A 35 9.72 8.57 -4.92
C GLU A 35 9.61 8.12 -6.38
N GLY A 36 10.31 7.05 -6.76
CA GLY A 36 10.27 6.48 -8.10
C GLY A 36 9.04 5.61 -8.43
N TYR A 37 8.15 5.40 -7.47
CA TYR A 37 6.95 4.58 -7.66
C TYR A 37 5.74 5.43 -8.02
N ASP A 38 4.96 4.99 -9.00
CA ASP A 38 3.72 5.66 -9.39
C ASP A 38 2.65 5.61 -8.28
N ASP A 39 2.67 4.55 -7.47
CA ASP A 39 1.85 4.38 -6.26
C ASP A 39 2.73 4.17 -5.03
N ALA A 40 3.23 5.28 -4.45
CA ALA A 40 4.07 5.24 -3.25
C ALA A 40 3.33 4.63 -2.04
N LYS A 41 2.01 4.81 -1.95
CA LYS A 41 1.15 4.21 -0.92
C LYS A 41 1.23 2.69 -0.96
N ALA A 42 0.99 2.10 -2.13
CA ALA A 42 1.04 0.65 -2.29
C ALA A 42 2.48 0.12 -2.12
N ALA A 43 3.48 0.85 -2.61
CA ALA A 43 4.88 0.45 -2.47
C ALA A 43 5.32 0.39 -1.00
N LEU A 44 4.92 1.38 -0.16
CA LEU A 44 5.19 1.35 1.27
C LEU A 44 4.47 0.18 1.96
N MET A 45 3.20 -0.06 1.62
CA MET A 45 2.43 -1.17 2.17
C MET A 45 3.08 -2.52 1.84
N GLU A 46 3.45 -2.73 0.58
CA GLU A 46 4.16 -3.94 0.13
C GLU A 46 5.51 -4.11 0.80
N ALA A 47 6.27 -3.02 0.95
CA ALA A 47 7.58 -3.07 1.60
C ALA A 47 7.49 -3.49 3.07
N ILE A 48 6.47 -3.03 3.81
CA ILE A 48 6.23 -3.44 5.20
C ILE A 48 5.89 -4.93 5.25
N VAL A 49 4.92 -5.39 4.44
CA VAL A 49 4.51 -6.81 4.37
C VAL A 49 5.70 -7.69 4.02
N LYS A 50 6.48 -7.28 3.02
CA LYS A 50 7.66 -8.03 2.57
C LYS A 50 8.72 -8.16 3.65
N LYS A 51 9.00 -7.10 4.40
CA LYS A 51 9.97 -7.14 5.51
C LYS A 51 9.57 -8.16 6.59
N ILE A 52 8.28 -8.22 6.92
CA ILE A 52 7.76 -9.21 7.88
C ILE A 52 7.84 -10.62 7.28
N GLU A 53 7.41 -10.81 6.03
CA GLU A 53 7.48 -12.11 5.35
C GLU A 53 8.91 -12.64 5.25
N ASP A 54 9.88 -11.78 4.88
CA ASP A 54 11.29 -12.17 4.74
C ASP A 54 11.90 -12.59 6.08
N GLU A 55 11.56 -11.91 7.18
CA GLU A 55 12.04 -12.25 8.52
C GLU A 55 11.45 -13.57 9.02
N PHE A 56 10.16 -13.78 8.79
CA PHE A 56 9.42 -14.95 9.26
C PHE A 56 9.14 -15.98 8.16
N LYS A 57 9.98 -16.03 7.12
CA LYS A 57 9.83 -16.87 5.93
C LYS A 57 9.70 -18.38 6.17
N THR A 58 10.06 -18.86 7.36
CA THR A 58 9.93 -20.28 7.74
C THR A 58 8.53 -20.65 8.19
N ILE A 59 7.65 -19.67 8.43
CA ILE A 59 6.29 -19.86 8.92
C ILE A 59 5.33 -19.83 7.72
N GLU A 60 4.73 -20.97 7.38
CA GLU A 60 3.82 -21.07 6.22
C GLU A 60 2.55 -20.21 6.37
N GLU A 61 2.05 -20.04 7.59
CA GLU A 61 0.91 -19.16 7.87
C GLU A 61 1.24 -17.71 7.53
N VAL A 62 2.46 -17.23 7.82
CA VAL A 62 2.92 -15.88 7.49
C VAL A 62 2.90 -15.67 5.97
N LYS A 63 3.43 -16.61 5.19
CA LYS A 63 3.41 -16.55 3.73
C LYS A 63 1.98 -16.52 3.18
N SER A 64 1.10 -17.34 3.75
CA SER A 64 -0.30 -17.39 3.33
C SER A 64 -1.01 -16.05 3.54
N VAL A 65 -0.80 -15.43 4.71
CA VAL A 65 -1.39 -14.12 5.04
C VAL A 65 -0.77 -13.01 4.18
N ALA A 66 0.56 -13.01 4.00
CA ALA A 66 1.25 -12.05 3.15
C ALA A 66 0.72 -12.08 1.71
N LYS A 67 0.43 -13.27 1.17
CA LYS A 67 -0.18 -13.41 -0.17
C LYS A 67 -1.56 -12.77 -0.25
N ARG A 68 -2.40 -12.87 0.79
CA ARG A 68 -3.69 -12.17 0.83
C ARG A 68 -3.51 -10.66 0.86
N LEU A 69 -2.56 -10.18 1.67
CA LEU A 69 -2.23 -8.76 1.77
C LEU A 69 -1.77 -8.18 0.42
N TYR A 70 -0.88 -8.85 -0.30
CA TYR A 70 -0.47 -8.43 -1.65
C TYR A 70 -1.67 -8.36 -2.61
N LYS A 71 -2.60 -9.31 -2.51
CA LYS A 71 -3.83 -9.27 -3.30
C LYS A 71 -4.70 -8.05 -2.96
N SER A 72 -4.85 -7.73 -1.68
CA SER A 72 -5.60 -6.56 -1.21
C SER A 72 -4.95 -5.25 -1.64
N ILE A 73 -3.61 -5.15 -1.57
CA ILE A 73 -2.84 -3.98 -2.03
C ILE A 73 -3.00 -3.80 -3.54
N ASN A 74 -2.87 -4.88 -4.32
CA ASN A 74 -3.07 -4.83 -5.76
C ASN A 74 -4.51 -4.42 -6.12
N TRP A 75 -5.51 -4.88 -5.38
CA TRP A 75 -6.88 -4.45 -5.57
C TRP A 75 -7.06 -2.94 -5.33
N MET A 76 -6.44 -2.38 -4.30
CA MET A 76 -6.48 -0.94 -4.03
C MET A 76 -5.84 -0.11 -5.16
N ARG A 77 -4.78 -0.62 -5.80
CA ARG A 77 -4.21 0.00 -7.03
C ARG A 77 -5.21 -0.01 -8.17
N VAL A 78 -5.88 -1.14 -8.38
CA VAL A 78 -6.90 -1.31 -9.44
C VAL A 78 -8.07 -0.36 -9.21
N ALA A 79 -8.55 -0.22 -7.98
CA ALA A 79 -9.66 0.66 -7.64
C ALA A 79 -9.36 2.14 -7.95
N LYS A 80 -8.14 2.61 -7.69
CA LYS A 80 -7.70 3.98 -8.06
C LYS A 80 -7.87 4.28 -9.56
N VAL A 81 -7.73 3.27 -10.41
CA VAL A 81 -7.77 3.37 -11.86
C VAL A 81 -9.19 3.18 -12.40
N THR A 82 -9.92 2.21 -11.88
CA THR A 82 -11.24 1.82 -12.43
C THR A 82 -12.38 2.74 -12.00
N VAL A 83 -12.31 3.33 -10.81
CA VAL A 83 -13.34 4.26 -10.30
C VAL A 83 -13.47 5.51 -11.17
N PRO A 84 -12.40 6.23 -11.55
CA PRO A 84 -12.50 7.37 -12.46
C PRO A 84 -13.06 6.99 -13.83
N ILE A 85 -12.71 5.81 -14.36
CA ILE A 85 -13.23 5.32 -15.64
C ILE A 85 -14.73 5.04 -15.54
N ALA A 86 -15.18 4.35 -14.50
CA ALA A 86 -16.57 4.09 -14.25
C ALA A 86 -17.37 5.40 -14.12
N THR A 87 -16.87 6.36 -13.33
CA THR A 87 -17.49 7.66 -13.14
C THR A 87 -17.59 8.44 -14.47
N ALA A 88 -16.54 8.44 -15.29
CA ALA A 88 -16.52 9.07 -16.60
C ALA A 88 -17.61 8.48 -17.53
N TYR A 89 -17.82 7.16 -17.49
CA TYR A 89 -18.88 6.50 -18.27
C TYR A 89 -20.28 6.94 -17.83
N PHE A 90 -20.55 6.93 -16.53
CA PHE A 90 -21.87 7.31 -16.01
C PHE A 90 -22.20 8.79 -16.20
N THR A 91 -21.20 9.67 -16.23
CA THR A 91 -21.39 11.12 -16.42
C THR A 91 -21.39 11.54 -17.90
N GLY A 92 -21.32 10.59 -18.83
CA GLY A 92 -21.29 10.89 -20.27
C GLY A 92 -19.93 11.39 -20.78
N GLY A 93 -18.88 11.32 -19.96
CA GLY A 93 -17.51 11.73 -20.30
C GLY A 93 -16.73 10.69 -21.12
N ALA A 94 -17.40 9.90 -21.98
CA ALA A 94 -16.77 8.86 -22.80
C ALA A 94 -15.60 9.38 -23.65
N SER A 95 -15.56 10.67 -23.97
CA SER A 95 -14.49 11.30 -24.74
C SER A 95 -13.14 11.39 -24.03
N ILE A 96 -13.10 11.27 -22.70
CA ILE A 96 -11.87 11.33 -21.90
C ILE A 96 -11.22 9.95 -21.69
N ILE A 97 -11.93 8.87 -22.04
CA ILE A 97 -11.42 7.48 -21.87
C ILE A 97 -10.12 7.23 -22.62
N PRO A 98 -9.95 7.68 -23.89
CA PRO A 98 -8.67 7.51 -24.59
C PRO A 98 -7.48 8.18 -23.87
N GLN A 99 -7.70 9.35 -23.22
CA GLN A 99 -6.67 10.05 -22.44
C GLN A 99 -6.35 9.31 -21.15
N ILE A 100 -7.37 8.74 -20.49
CA ILE A 100 -7.17 7.90 -19.30
C ILE A 100 -6.36 6.66 -19.68
N ILE A 101 -6.70 5.98 -20.77
CA ILE A 101 -5.96 4.80 -21.28
C ILE A 101 -4.52 5.15 -21.64
N SER A 102 -4.29 6.31 -22.28
CA SER A 102 -2.96 6.80 -22.61
C SER A 102 -2.10 6.97 -21.36
N ASN A 103 -2.65 7.64 -20.35
CA ASN A 103 -1.97 7.87 -19.07
C ASN A 103 -1.66 6.54 -18.36
N LEU A 104 -2.60 5.58 -18.39
CA LEU A 104 -2.42 4.26 -17.78
C LEU A 104 -1.30 3.43 -18.41
N LYS A 105 -1.06 3.59 -19.71
CA LYS A 105 0.06 2.91 -20.40
C LYS A 105 1.43 3.42 -19.95
N GLU A 106 1.50 4.63 -19.41
CA GLU A 106 2.73 5.20 -18.87
C GLU A 106 3.05 4.70 -17.46
N PHE A 107 2.05 4.17 -16.73
CA PHE A 107 2.25 3.60 -15.39
C PHE A 107 2.88 2.21 -15.48
N LYS A 108 4.12 2.08 -15.04
CA LYS A 108 4.89 0.81 -15.05
C LYS A 108 4.25 -0.31 -14.22
N ASP A 109 3.47 0.05 -13.20
CA ASP A 109 2.85 -0.88 -12.25
C ASP A 109 1.39 -1.21 -12.55
N THR A 110 0.84 -0.74 -13.68
CA THR A 110 -0.53 -1.09 -14.06
C THR A 110 -0.62 -2.58 -14.40
N PRO A 111 -1.48 -3.36 -13.72
CA PRO A 111 -1.63 -4.77 -14.03
C PRO A 111 -1.98 -4.98 -15.51
N GLN A 112 -1.25 -5.85 -16.20
CA GLN A 112 -1.43 -6.11 -17.64
C GLN A 112 -2.88 -6.43 -17.99
N LYS A 113 -3.59 -7.13 -17.11
CA LYS A 113 -5.03 -7.43 -17.26
C LYS A 113 -5.93 -6.20 -17.41
N ILE A 114 -5.56 -5.09 -16.77
CA ILE A 114 -6.32 -3.83 -16.89
C ILE A 114 -6.03 -3.18 -18.22
N ILE A 115 -4.77 -3.17 -18.63
CA ILE A 115 -4.36 -2.66 -19.94
C ILE A 115 -5.07 -3.47 -21.05
N ASP A 116 -5.07 -4.80 -20.95
CA ASP A 116 -5.73 -5.69 -21.90
C ASP A 116 -7.26 -5.49 -21.94
N LEU A 117 -7.87 -5.26 -20.77
CA LEU A 117 -9.29 -4.94 -20.65
C LEU A 117 -9.63 -3.64 -21.37
N LEU A 118 -8.85 -2.57 -21.12
CA LEU A 118 -9.09 -1.23 -21.63
C LEU A 118 -8.70 -1.06 -23.11
N CYS A 119 -7.73 -1.85 -23.60
CA CYS A 119 -7.27 -1.84 -24.99
C CYS A 119 -8.00 -2.84 -25.89
N SER A 120 -8.97 -3.60 -25.37
CA SER A 120 -9.73 -4.55 -26.20
C SER A 120 -10.80 -3.85 -27.03
N ASP A 121 -11.11 -4.35 -28.23
CA ASP A 121 -12.22 -3.85 -29.10
C ASP A 121 -13.60 -3.91 -28.41
N LYS A 122 -13.71 -4.70 -27.31
CA LYS A 122 -14.90 -4.82 -26.47
C LYS A 122 -14.70 -4.17 -25.09
N ALA A 123 -13.80 -3.20 -24.97
CA ALA A 123 -13.51 -2.53 -23.69
C ALA A 123 -14.79 -1.99 -23.05
N GLU A 124 -15.66 -1.40 -23.86
CA GLU A 124 -16.93 -0.81 -23.41
C GLU A 124 -17.86 -1.85 -22.76
N ASP A 125 -18.03 -2.99 -23.41
CA ASP A 125 -18.91 -4.05 -22.90
C ASP A 125 -18.34 -4.68 -21.63
N LYS A 126 -17.03 -4.89 -21.61
CA LYS A 126 -16.34 -5.45 -20.43
C LYS A 126 -16.31 -4.48 -19.25
N ILE A 127 -16.20 -3.18 -19.49
CA ILE A 127 -16.31 -2.16 -18.44
C ILE A 127 -17.73 -2.14 -17.89
N LYS A 128 -18.75 -2.21 -18.74
CA LYS A 128 -20.16 -2.30 -18.33
C LYS A 128 -20.44 -3.57 -17.51
N GLU A 129 -19.88 -4.69 -17.93
CA GLU A 129 -19.99 -5.96 -17.21
C GLU A 129 -19.30 -5.89 -15.84
N PHE A 130 -18.08 -5.35 -15.80
CA PHE A 130 -17.34 -5.10 -14.55
C PHE A 130 -18.11 -4.19 -13.58
N ILE A 131 -18.72 -3.11 -14.09
CA ILE A 131 -19.54 -2.20 -13.28
C ILE A 131 -20.81 -2.91 -12.78
N LYS A 132 -21.46 -3.75 -13.60
CA LYS A 132 -22.64 -4.52 -13.20
C LYS A 132 -22.31 -5.57 -12.12
N GLU A 133 -21.16 -6.22 -12.22
CA GLU A 133 -20.69 -7.18 -11.23
C GLU A 133 -20.21 -6.51 -9.93
N ASN A 134 -19.87 -5.20 -9.99
CA ASN A 134 -19.34 -4.42 -8.89
C ASN A 134 -20.11 -3.08 -8.72
N PRO A 135 -21.41 -3.11 -8.42
CA PRO A 135 -22.24 -1.89 -8.37
C PRO A 135 -21.86 -0.93 -7.24
N ASP A 136 -21.16 -1.40 -6.22
CA ASP A 136 -20.77 -0.65 -5.02
C ASP A 136 -19.25 -0.43 -4.93
N THR A 137 -18.63 0.10 -6.00
CA THR A 137 -17.19 0.33 -6.03
C THR A 137 -16.65 1.11 -4.80
N PRO A 138 -17.34 2.14 -4.27
CA PRO A 138 -16.94 2.80 -3.02
C PRO A 138 -17.07 1.90 -1.78
N SER A 139 -18.04 0.98 -1.76
CA SER A 139 -18.20 0.02 -0.64
C SER A 139 -17.13 -1.07 -0.69
N GLN A 140 -16.66 -1.45 -1.88
CA GLN A 140 -15.58 -2.43 -2.03
C GLN A 140 -14.22 -1.87 -1.60
N GLU A 141 -13.92 -0.59 -1.84
CA GLU A 141 -12.70 0.03 -1.31
C GLU A 141 -12.70 0.00 0.24
N SER A 142 -13.81 0.35 0.86
CA SER A 142 -13.95 0.29 2.32
C SER A 142 -13.90 -1.13 2.86
N GLN A 143 -14.37 -2.12 2.10
CA GLN A 143 -14.23 -3.54 2.44
C GLN A 143 -12.80 -4.00 2.31
N SER A 144 -12.10 -3.66 1.22
CA SER A 144 -10.70 -4.00 0.99
C SER A 144 -9.78 -3.41 2.07
N ILE A 145 -10.05 -2.19 2.53
CA ILE A 145 -9.33 -1.57 3.64
C ILE A 145 -9.56 -2.34 4.95
N ARG A 146 -10.79 -2.78 5.20
CA ARG A 146 -11.10 -3.59 6.40
C ARG A 146 -10.45 -4.96 6.35
N GLU A 147 -10.48 -5.61 5.19
CA GLU A 147 -9.81 -6.90 4.95
C GLU A 147 -8.31 -6.75 5.12
N PHE A 148 -7.70 -5.72 4.53
CA PHE A 148 -6.29 -5.42 4.71
C PHE A 148 -5.90 -5.27 6.18
N ARG A 149 -6.65 -4.50 6.96
CA ARG A 149 -6.38 -4.32 8.40
C ARG A 149 -6.49 -5.63 9.16
N LYS A 150 -7.53 -6.42 8.88
CA LYS A 150 -7.72 -7.75 9.48
C LYS A 150 -6.56 -8.68 9.16
N ASP A 151 -6.17 -8.76 7.88
CA ASP A 151 -5.07 -9.60 7.44
C ASP A 151 -3.73 -9.10 8.02
N MET A 152 -3.54 -7.78 8.17
CA MET A 152 -2.34 -7.24 8.80
C MET A 152 -2.26 -7.60 10.29
N THR A 153 -3.37 -7.48 11.02
CA THR A 153 -3.46 -7.94 12.42
C THR A 153 -3.15 -9.44 12.52
N GLU A 154 -3.67 -10.24 11.60
CA GLU A 154 -3.38 -11.68 11.53
C GLU A 154 -1.90 -11.94 11.22
N LEU A 155 -1.29 -11.18 10.30
CA LEU A 155 0.13 -11.29 9.98
C LEU A 155 1.01 -11.06 11.22
N LEU A 156 0.74 -10.00 11.97
CA LEU A 156 1.47 -9.70 13.20
C LEU A 156 1.32 -10.82 14.23
N ALA A 157 0.10 -11.33 14.41
CA ALA A 157 -0.17 -12.43 15.33
C ALA A 157 0.56 -13.72 14.93
N LYS A 158 0.54 -14.11 13.64
CA LYS A 158 1.23 -15.30 13.12
C LYS A 158 2.75 -15.17 13.17
N SER A 159 3.27 -13.97 13.09
CA SER A 159 4.69 -13.64 13.25
C SER A 159 5.11 -13.51 14.72
N ASN A 160 4.20 -13.68 15.67
CA ASN A 160 4.43 -13.42 17.10
C ASN A 160 4.96 -11.99 17.39
N ILE A 161 4.61 -11.03 16.51
CA ILE A 161 4.92 -9.62 16.69
C ILE A 161 3.84 -9.03 17.61
N LYS A 162 4.28 -8.55 18.79
CA LYS A 162 3.40 -7.87 19.74
C LYS A 162 3.26 -6.39 19.44
N GLU A 163 4.28 -5.81 18.84
CA GLU A 163 4.29 -4.41 18.43
C GLU A 163 5.16 -4.22 17.19
N LEU A 164 4.62 -3.59 16.17
CA LEU A 164 5.33 -3.21 14.95
C LEU A 164 5.68 -1.72 15.03
N VAL A 165 6.97 -1.40 14.96
CA VAL A 165 7.46 -0.01 14.89
C VAL A 165 8.04 0.24 13.50
N VAL A 166 7.47 1.18 12.77
CA VAL A 166 7.95 1.59 11.44
C VAL A 166 8.55 2.98 11.53
N ILE A 167 9.83 3.09 11.22
CA ILE A 167 10.57 4.35 11.20
C ILE A 167 10.73 4.79 9.75
N ILE A 168 10.33 6.03 9.44
CA ILE A 168 10.48 6.61 8.11
C ILE A 168 11.28 7.91 8.25
N ASP A 169 12.46 7.94 7.65
CA ASP A 169 13.33 9.12 7.62
C ASP A 169 13.21 9.85 6.27
N ASP A 170 13.60 11.14 6.25
CA ASP A 170 13.68 11.98 5.04
C ASP A 170 12.36 12.07 4.23
N LEU A 171 11.20 11.98 4.88
CA LEU A 171 9.92 12.09 4.19
C LEU A 171 9.70 13.50 3.60
N ASP A 172 10.26 14.52 4.22
CA ASP A 172 10.23 15.93 3.80
C ASP A 172 11.00 16.21 2.51
N ARG A 173 11.86 15.29 2.08
CA ARG A 173 12.61 15.41 0.82
C ARG A 173 11.89 14.85 -0.39
N CYS A 174 10.76 14.22 -0.19
CA CYS A 174 9.94 13.70 -1.27
C CYS A 174 9.11 14.82 -1.94
N LEU A 175 8.66 14.57 -3.16
CA LEU A 175 7.67 15.42 -3.82
C LEU A 175 6.39 15.48 -2.98
N PRO A 176 5.68 16.64 -2.93
CA PRO A 176 4.48 16.81 -2.10
C PRO A 176 3.42 15.72 -2.29
N GLU A 177 3.22 15.29 -3.54
CA GLU A 177 2.27 14.21 -3.87
C GLU A 177 2.69 12.88 -3.23
N ARG A 178 3.98 12.58 -3.21
CA ARG A 178 4.52 11.35 -2.59
C ARG A 178 4.45 11.40 -1.06
N ILE A 179 4.60 12.58 -0.48
CA ILE A 179 4.38 12.77 0.96
C ILE A 179 2.94 12.42 1.31
N ILE A 180 1.97 12.92 0.54
CA ILE A 180 0.54 12.64 0.74
C ILE A 180 0.28 11.14 0.61
N ASP A 181 0.76 10.48 -0.44
CA ASP A 181 0.59 9.03 -0.65
C ASP A 181 1.14 8.22 0.52
N ASN A 182 2.34 8.55 1.01
CA ASN A 182 2.95 7.88 2.16
C ASN A 182 2.14 8.11 3.45
N LEU A 183 1.67 9.33 3.70
CA LEU A 183 0.84 9.65 4.87
C LEU A 183 -0.51 8.92 4.80
N GLU A 184 -1.10 8.77 3.61
CA GLU A 184 -2.30 7.96 3.43
C GLU A 184 -2.06 6.48 3.72
N ALA A 185 -0.92 5.92 3.29
CA ALA A 185 -0.54 4.57 3.63
C ALA A 185 -0.42 4.40 5.15
N ILE A 186 0.34 5.30 5.80
CA ILE A 186 0.52 5.31 7.25
C ILE A 186 -0.83 5.36 7.96
N LYS A 187 -1.77 6.21 7.50
CA LYS A 187 -3.13 6.30 8.05
C LYS A 187 -3.90 4.98 7.98
N LEU A 188 -3.68 4.16 6.97
CA LEU A 188 -4.30 2.82 6.90
C LEU A 188 -3.78 1.90 8.00
N PHE A 189 -2.46 1.95 8.26
CA PHE A 189 -1.83 1.14 9.31
C PHE A 189 -2.12 1.65 10.72
N LEU A 190 -2.32 2.96 10.92
CA LEU A 190 -2.64 3.52 12.24
C LEU A 190 -3.93 2.96 12.88
N ASN A 191 -4.77 2.31 12.08
CA ASN A 191 -5.96 1.60 12.57
C ASN A 191 -5.73 0.07 12.66
N VAL A 192 -4.49 -0.38 12.57
CA VAL A 192 -4.07 -1.76 12.89
C VAL A 192 -3.51 -1.72 14.31
N ASP A 193 -4.07 -2.55 15.19
CA ASP A 193 -3.63 -2.61 16.58
C ASP A 193 -2.12 -2.95 16.67
N ASN A 194 -1.46 -2.40 17.67
CA ASN A 194 -0.05 -2.64 17.94
C ASN A 194 0.90 -2.20 16.81
N THR A 195 0.56 -1.10 16.13
CA THR A 195 1.41 -0.52 15.08
C THR A 195 1.75 0.93 15.43
N ALA A 196 3.03 1.29 15.44
CA ALA A 196 3.52 2.64 15.67
C ALA A 196 4.37 3.13 14.51
N PHE A 197 4.27 4.43 14.19
CA PHE A 197 5.10 5.09 13.19
C PHE A 197 5.90 6.23 13.81
N ILE A 198 7.19 6.28 13.48
CA ILE A 198 8.10 7.37 13.83
C ILE A 198 8.58 7.99 12.53
N ILE A 199 8.26 9.27 12.33
CA ILE A 199 8.53 9.97 11.08
C ILE A 199 9.55 11.08 11.32
N GLY A 200 10.64 11.05 10.55
CA GLY A 200 11.61 12.14 10.48
C GLY A 200 11.25 13.09 9.34
N ALA A 201 10.80 14.27 9.70
CA ALA A 201 10.51 15.34 8.75
C ALA A 201 10.91 16.69 9.32
N ASP A 202 11.25 17.65 8.45
CA ASP A 202 11.39 19.05 8.81
C ASP A 202 10.00 19.71 8.85
N PRO A 203 9.78 20.67 9.77
CA PRO A 203 8.53 21.43 9.87
C PRO A 203 8.31 22.35 8.67
#